data_341af0a4cd3810062c0a9cf05d0388ae
#
_entry.id   341af0a4cd3810062c0a9cf05d0388ae
#
_cell.length_a   1.000
_cell.length_b   1.000
_cell.length_c   1.000
_cell.angle_alpha   90.00
_cell.angle_beta   90.00
_cell.angle_gamma   90.00
#
_symmetry.space_group_name_H-M   'P 1'
#
loop_
_entity.id
_entity.type
_entity.pdbx_description
1 polymer ?
#
loop_
_entity_poly.entity_id
_entity_poly.type
_entity_poly.pdbx_seq_one_letter_code
_entity_poly.pdbx_strand_id
1 'polypeptide(L)'
;MHPTTELYGRGVYRFLMSRQWVILTLIALLLIPTMIRLGIWQMHRYEERTARNQLVTDALAAEPVPVEKLTAPGHTVTSAERYRTVTAKGRFDAEDEVVVRRRTNSDDEVGYHVLTPFVLDDGKVLLVNRGWIPSDGPSQTTFPKVPAPPSGEVTVEGRLMPSETTAASGIKNLKGLPDRQIMLINSEQEARRLDARVLGGYIAQTAPEPKGDTPELLGDPGKEDAALNYAYAVQWWLFSAAVPVGWVVLARREARDRAQAAAGEADASKAEPAAV
;
A
#
# COMPACT_ATOMS: atom_id res chain seq x y z
N MET A 1 5.44 -55.35 -45.86
CA MET A 1 6.50 -54.40 -45.53
C MET A 1 6.04 -53.01 -45.95
N HIS A 2 5.53 -52.22 -45.03
CA HIS A 2 5.16 -50.81 -45.27
C HIS A 2 6.20 -49.89 -44.66
N PRO A 3 6.90 -49.07 -45.41
CA PRO A 3 7.64 -47.93 -44.91
C PRO A 3 7.19 -46.65 -45.61
N THR A 4 5.96 -46.14 -45.36
CA THR A 4 5.50 -44.89 -45.96
C THR A 4 4.84 -43.93 -45.01
N THR A 5 4.82 -44.21 -43.70
CA THR A 5 4.10 -43.37 -42.74
C THR A 5 5.00 -42.30 -42.04
N GLU A 6 6.32 -42.42 -42.11
CA GLU A 6 7.24 -41.50 -41.38
C GLU A 6 7.67 -40.26 -42.18
N LEU A 7 7.53 -40.22 -43.49
CA LEU A 7 8.00 -39.09 -44.33
C LEU A 7 7.01 -37.93 -44.40
N TYR A 8 5.73 -38.15 -44.11
CA TYR A 8 4.67 -37.12 -44.18
C TYR A 8 4.75 -36.08 -43.04
N GLY A 9 5.35 -36.40 -41.89
CA GLY A 9 5.38 -35.53 -40.72
C GLY A 9 6.41 -34.38 -40.76
N ARG A 10 7.50 -34.53 -41.51
CA ARG A 10 8.61 -33.55 -41.50
C ARG A 10 8.40 -32.33 -42.39
N GLY A 11 7.56 -32.42 -43.41
CA GLY A 11 7.29 -31.30 -44.33
C GLY A 11 6.26 -30.28 -43.83
N VAL A 12 5.27 -30.75 -43.08
CA VAL A 12 4.10 -29.96 -42.66
C VAL A 12 4.43 -28.82 -41.69
N TYR A 13 5.47 -28.94 -40.90
CA TYR A 13 5.86 -27.92 -39.89
C TYR A 13 6.99 -26.98 -40.35
N ARG A 14 7.42 -27.03 -41.64
CA ARG A 14 8.47 -26.12 -42.15
C ARG A 14 8.06 -24.62 -42.05
N PHE A 15 6.76 -24.34 -42.03
CA PHE A 15 6.25 -22.98 -41.87
C PHE A 15 6.63 -22.36 -40.53
N LEU A 16 6.90 -23.12 -39.44
CA LEU A 16 7.35 -22.63 -38.16
C LEU A 16 8.70 -21.89 -38.26
N MET A 17 9.49 -22.15 -39.31
CA MET A 17 10.73 -21.45 -39.62
C MET A 17 10.49 -20.17 -40.45
N SER A 18 9.28 -19.86 -40.84
CA SER A 18 8.98 -18.61 -41.53
C SER A 18 9.16 -17.41 -40.59
N ARG A 19 9.52 -16.25 -41.13
CA ARG A 19 9.76 -15.02 -40.36
C ARG A 19 8.61 -14.70 -39.40
N GLN A 20 7.36 -14.87 -39.83
CA GLN A 20 6.18 -14.60 -39.01
C GLN A 20 6.08 -15.53 -37.79
N TRP A 21 6.27 -16.85 -38.02
CA TRP A 21 6.21 -17.85 -36.95
C TRP A 21 7.38 -17.76 -35.98
N VAL A 22 8.57 -17.45 -36.46
CA VAL A 22 9.74 -17.19 -35.61
C VAL A 22 9.48 -15.99 -34.69
N ILE A 23 8.98 -14.87 -35.26
CA ILE A 23 8.62 -13.69 -34.50
C ILE A 23 7.54 -14.01 -33.43
N LEU A 24 6.47 -14.72 -33.84
CA LEU A 24 5.38 -15.12 -32.94
C LEU A 24 5.92 -15.97 -31.76
N THR A 25 6.79 -16.92 -32.07
CA THR A 25 7.42 -17.79 -31.06
C THR A 25 8.31 -16.98 -30.11
N LEU A 26 9.12 -16.06 -30.64
CA LEU A 26 9.97 -15.18 -29.81
C LEU A 26 9.12 -14.27 -28.88
N ILE A 27 8.00 -13.74 -29.40
CA ILE A 27 7.05 -12.97 -28.60
C ILE A 27 6.47 -13.85 -27.49
N ALA A 28 6.02 -15.07 -27.80
CA ALA A 28 5.50 -15.99 -26.79
C ALA A 28 6.53 -16.33 -25.71
N LEU A 29 7.78 -16.59 -26.12
CA LEU A 29 8.89 -16.87 -25.19
C LEU A 29 9.26 -15.68 -24.31
N LEU A 30 9.01 -14.45 -24.76
CA LEU A 30 9.20 -13.24 -23.96
C LEU A 30 8.00 -13.00 -23.03
N LEU A 31 6.78 -13.18 -23.54
CA LEU A 31 5.56 -12.92 -22.80
C LEU A 31 5.38 -13.86 -21.60
N ILE A 32 5.63 -15.17 -21.79
CA ILE A 32 5.44 -16.16 -20.72
C ILE A 32 6.23 -15.80 -19.45
N PRO A 33 7.57 -15.63 -19.48
CA PRO A 33 8.32 -15.28 -18.28
C PRO A 33 7.95 -13.92 -17.73
N THR A 34 7.58 -12.96 -18.59
CA THR A 34 7.12 -11.64 -18.14
C THR A 34 5.82 -11.75 -17.33
N MET A 35 4.84 -12.51 -17.83
CA MET A 35 3.56 -12.73 -17.13
C MET A 35 3.75 -13.52 -15.83
N ILE A 36 4.63 -14.52 -15.81
CA ILE A 36 4.98 -15.25 -14.58
C ILE A 36 5.56 -14.29 -13.54
N ARG A 37 6.49 -13.41 -13.95
CA ARG A 37 7.11 -12.42 -13.03
C ARG A 37 6.10 -11.42 -12.52
N LEU A 38 5.17 -10.96 -13.34
CA LEU A 38 4.07 -10.08 -12.93
C LEU A 38 3.14 -10.79 -11.93
N GLY A 39 2.82 -12.06 -12.14
CA GLY A 39 2.05 -12.86 -11.19
C GLY A 39 2.75 -13.01 -9.83
N ILE A 40 4.06 -13.31 -9.84
CA ILE A 40 4.87 -13.39 -8.62
C ILE A 40 4.91 -12.03 -7.90
N TRP A 41 5.12 -10.94 -8.64
CA TRP A 41 5.12 -9.59 -8.07
C TRP A 41 3.77 -9.25 -7.40
N GLN A 42 2.65 -9.57 -8.03
CA GLN A 42 1.32 -9.37 -7.45
C GLN A 42 1.10 -10.23 -6.20
N MET A 43 1.62 -11.48 -6.20
CA MET A 43 1.54 -12.34 -5.02
C MET A 43 2.33 -11.77 -3.84
N HIS A 44 3.54 -11.27 -4.04
CA HIS A 44 4.31 -10.60 -2.99
C HIS A 44 3.56 -9.38 -2.44
N ARG A 45 2.94 -8.58 -3.31
CA ARG A 45 2.11 -7.43 -2.89
C ARG A 45 0.90 -7.86 -2.05
N TYR A 46 0.28 -8.97 -2.41
CA TYR A 46 -0.80 -9.57 -1.61
C TYR A 46 -0.31 -10.01 -0.23
N GLU A 47 0.81 -10.70 -0.16
CA GLU A 47 1.42 -11.18 1.10
C GLU A 47 1.81 -10.00 2.01
N GLU A 48 2.47 -8.97 1.48
CA GLU A 48 2.84 -7.77 2.22
C GLU A 48 1.63 -7.05 2.82
N ARG A 49 0.56 -6.86 2.02
CA ARG A 49 -0.68 -6.21 2.47
C ARG A 49 -1.41 -7.04 3.52
N THR A 50 -1.47 -8.35 3.31
CA THR A 50 -2.11 -9.27 4.26
C THR A 50 -1.37 -9.29 5.59
N ALA A 51 -0.04 -9.37 5.58
CA ALA A 51 0.78 -9.31 6.77
C ALA A 51 0.61 -7.97 7.53
N ARG A 52 0.56 -6.84 6.79
CA ARG A 52 0.29 -5.54 7.38
C ARG A 52 -1.11 -5.44 8.00
N ASN A 53 -2.14 -5.93 7.30
CA ASN A 53 -3.51 -5.98 7.82
C ASN A 53 -3.61 -6.83 9.09
N GLN A 54 -2.85 -7.93 9.15
CA GLN A 54 -2.79 -8.78 10.34
C GLN A 54 -2.17 -8.04 11.53
N LEU A 55 -1.04 -7.34 11.33
CA LEU A 55 -0.42 -6.52 12.38
C LEU A 55 -1.38 -5.45 12.91
N VAL A 56 -2.14 -4.79 12.04
CA VAL A 56 -3.17 -3.82 12.46
C VAL A 56 -4.26 -4.50 13.28
N THR A 57 -4.75 -5.64 12.81
CA THR A 57 -5.81 -6.39 13.50
C THR A 57 -5.37 -6.83 14.90
N ASP A 58 -4.18 -7.42 15.01
CA ASP A 58 -3.62 -7.90 16.27
C ASP A 58 -3.34 -6.75 17.25
N ALA A 59 -2.83 -5.62 16.73
CA ALA A 59 -2.56 -4.44 17.55
C ALA A 59 -3.84 -3.83 18.13
N LEU A 60 -4.93 -3.76 17.35
CA LEU A 60 -6.21 -3.23 17.78
C LEU A 60 -6.96 -4.19 18.72
N ALA A 61 -6.77 -5.48 18.58
CA ALA A 61 -7.39 -6.50 19.43
C ALA A 61 -6.67 -6.69 20.78
N ALA A 62 -5.43 -6.21 20.89
CA ALA A 62 -4.65 -6.38 22.12
C ALA A 62 -5.15 -5.45 23.22
N GLU A 63 -5.14 -5.95 24.49
CA GLU A 63 -5.51 -5.15 25.64
C GLU A 63 -4.64 -3.88 25.76
N PRO A 64 -5.24 -2.74 26.17
CA PRO A 64 -4.50 -1.52 26.44
C PRO A 64 -3.45 -1.73 27.54
N VAL A 65 -2.28 -1.13 27.35
CA VAL A 65 -1.18 -1.18 28.31
C VAL A 65 -0.69 0.23 28.64
N PRO A 66 -0.11 0.47 29.84
CA PRO A 66 0.55 1.74 30.13
C PRO A 66 1.59 2.11 29.06
N VAL A 67 1.61 3.36 28.62
CA VAL A 67 2.46 3.83 27.51
C VAL A 67 3.95 3.59 27.77
N GLU A 68 4.37 3.66 29.04
CA GLU A 68 5.75 3.46 29.47
C GLU A 68 6.25 2.02 29.27
N LYS A 69 5.34 1.06 29.04
CA LYS A 69 5.71 -0.32 28.69
C LYS A 69 6.14 -0.49 27.24
N LEU A 70 5.73 0.40 26.36
CA LEU A 70 6.01 0.31 24.93
C LEU A 70 6.98 1.39 24.43
N THR A 71 7.09 2.53 25.13
CA THR A 71 7.97 3.62 24.67
C THR A 71 8.64 4.36 25.83
N ALA A 72 9.77 4.97 25.52
CA ALA A 72 10.59 5.77 26.43
C ALA A 72 11.24 6.91 25.63
N PRO A 73 11.83 7.94 26.29
CA PRO A 73 12.61 8.95 25.58
C PRO A 73 13.72 8.32 24.74
N GLY A 74 13.79 8.69 23.44
CA GLY A 74 14.74 8.14 22.47
C GLY A 74 14.36 6.77 21.89
N HIS A 75 13.24 6.17 22.30
CA HIS A 75 12.75 4.94 21.71
C HIS A 75 12.19 5.18 20.30
N THR A 76 12.49 4.26 19.38
CA THR A 76 11.89 4.25 18.04
C THR A 76 10.76 3.21 18.01
N VAL A 77 9.53 3.67 17.91
CA VAL A 77 8.35 2.80 17.83
C VAL A 77 8.45 1.89 16.62
N THR A 78 8.44 0.59 16.84
CA THR A 78 8.56 -0.45 15.82
C THR A 78 7.22 -0.74 15.11
N SER A 79 7.26 -1.49 14.01
CA SER A 79 6.04 -1.92 13.31
C SER A 79 5.15 -2.81 14.17
N ALA A 80 5.70 -3.59 15.10
CA ALA A 80 4.96 -4.45 16.02
C ALA A 80 4.27 -3.66 17.15
N GLU A 81 4.81 -2.50 17.53
CA GLU A 81 4.26 -1.60 18.55
C GLU A 81 3.25 -0.61 17.95
N ARG A 82 3.32 -0.37 16.65
CA ARG A 82 2.43 0.55 15.95
C ARG A 82 0.97 0.10 16.07
N TYR A 83 0.10 1.05 16.30
CA TYR A 83 -1.35 0.87 16.52
C TYR A 83 -1.73 0.16 17.83
N ARG A 84 -0.76 -0.29 18.65
CA ARG A 84 -1.05 -0.82 19.99
C ARG A 84 -1.77 0.25 20.81
N THR A 85 -2.87 -0.14 21.44
CA THR A 85 -3.62 0.73 22.34
C THR A 85 -2.84 0.89 23.65
N VAL A 86 -2.62 2.14 24.03
CA VAL A 86 -1.93 2.51 25.28
C VAL A 86 -2.77 3.48 26.10
N THR A 87 -2.56 3.43 27.41
CA THR A 87 -3.13 4.37 28.36
C THR A 87 -2.04 5.24 28.97
N ALA A 88 -2.36 6.49 29.26
CA ALA A 88 -1.47 7.42 29.94
C ALA A 88 -2.26 8.29 30.91
N LYS A 89 -1.70 8.57 32.09
CA LYS A 89 -2.26 9.44 33.11
C LYS A 89 -1.39 10.69 33.27
N GLY A 90 -2.01 11.87 33.31
CA GLY A 90 -1.27 13.14 33.38
C GLY A 90 -2.15 14.34 33.09
N ARG A 91 -1.54 15.41 32.54
CA ARG A 91 -2.21 16.68 32.21
C ARG A 91 -1.80 17.18 30.85
N PHE A 92 -2.76 17.73 30.12
CA PHE A 92 -2.47 18.42 28.86
C PHE A 92 -1.78 19.76 29.10
N ASP A 93 -0.77 20.03 28.29
CA ASP A 93 -0.13 21.36 28.22
C ASP A 93 -0.64 22.08 26.95
N ALA A 94 -1.68 22.89 27.12
CA ALA A 94 -2.30 23.63 26.04
C ALA A 94 -1.47 24.84 25.56
N GLU A 95 -0.53 25.33 26.36
CA GLU A 95 0.32 26.47 25.98
C GLU A 95 1.30 26.08 24.89
N ASP A 96 1.81 24.85 24.98
CA ASP A 96 2.75 24.28 24.02
C ASP A 96 2.10 23.44 22.91
N GLU A 97 0.77 23.51 22.79
CA GLU A 97 0.03 22.86 21.73
C GLU A 97 0.41 23.39 20.33
N VAL A 98 0.53 22.50 19.35
CA VAL A 98 0.82 22.83 17.95
C VAL A 98 -0.20 22.18 17.02
N VAL A 99 -0.33 22.71 15.80
CA VAL A 99 -1.14 22.08 14.76
C VAL A 99 -0.28 21.54 13.62
N VAL A 100 -0.65 20.36 13.16
CA VAL A 100 0.03 19.66 12.07
C VAL A 100 -0.73 19.93 10.78
N ARG A 101 -0.06 20.55 9.82
CA ARG A 101 -0.69 21.03 8.59
C ARG A 101 -0.96 19.91 7.59
N ARG A 102 -1.91 20.21 6.68
CA ARG A 102 -2.25 19.36 5.53
C ARG A 102 -2.63 17.94 5.95
N ARG A 103 -3.54 17.87 6.90
CA ARG A 103 -4.14 16.62 7.35
C ARG A 103 -5.56 16.53 6.85
N THR A 104 -5.98 15.35 6.43
CA THR A 104 -7.34 15.08 6.00
C THR A 104 -8.11 14.32 7.06
N ASN A 105 -9.42 14.55 7.14
CA ASN A 105 -10.34 13.73 7.92
C ASN A 105 -10.85 12.53 7.10
N SER A 106 -11.86 11.83 7.62
CA SER A 106 -12.50 10.69 6.95
C SER A 106 -13.22 11.05 5.66
N ASP A 107 -13.60 12.32 5.48
CA ASP A 107 -14.32 12.85 4.31
C ASP A 107 -13.39 13.51 3.28
N ASP A 108 -12.06 13.28 3.40
CA ASP A 108 -11.01 13.86 2.57
C ASP A 108 -10.92 15.41 2.62
N GLU A 109 -11.51 16.03 3.65
CA GLU A 109 -11.39 17.47 3.87
C GLU A 109 -10.02 17.82 4.45
N VAL A 110 -9.39 18.86 3.90
CA VAL A 110 -8.07 19.31 4.33
C VAL A 110 -8.17 20.22 5.54
N GLY A 111 -7.44 19.87 6.60
CA GLY A 111 -7.39 20.62 7.84
C GLY A 111 -6.07 20.43 8.58
N TYR A 112 -6.17 20.35 9.89
CA TYR A 112 -5.04 20.21 10.81
C TYR A 112 -5.28 19.07 11.78
N HIS A 113 -4.22 18.34 12.16
CA HIS A 113 -4.24 17.58 13.40
C HIS A 113 -3.80 18.46 14.56
N VAL A 114 -4.43 18.28 15.70
CA VAL A 114 -4.10 18.98 16.93
C VAL A 114 -3.15 18.11 17.75
N LEU A 115 -1.93 18.57 17.92
CA LEU A 115 -0.90 17.87 18.72
C LEU A 115 -0.66 18.62 20.01
N THR A 116 -1.04 18.02 21.14
CA THR A 116 -0.89 18.62 22.46
C THR A 116 0.09 17.81 23.29
N PRO A 117 1.13 18.42 23.87
CA PRO A 117 1.96 17.76 24.87
C PRO A 117 1.13 17.31 26.07
N PHE A 118 1.44 16.13 26.59
CA PHE A 118 0.78 15.56 27.75
C PHE A 118 1.83 15.19 28.79
N VAL A 119 1.82 15.90 29.91
CA VAL A 119 2.80 15.75 30.99
C VAL A 119 2.36 14.62 31.91
N LEU A 120 3.17 13.57 31.97
CA LEU A 120 2.96 12.40 32.80
C LEU A 120 3.34 12.69 34.28
N ASP A 121 2.92 11.84 35.20
CA ASP A 121 3.20 12.00 36.64
C ASP A 121 4.71 12.01 36.99
N ASP A 122 5.55 11.40 36.16
CA ASP A 122 7.01 11.36 36.30
C ASP A 122 7.73 12.52 35.58
N GLY A 123 6.98 13.47 35.04
CA GLY A 123 7.49 14.65 34.36
C GLY A 123 7.97 14.42 32.93
N LYS A 124 7.84 13.23 32.40
CA LYS A 124 8.02 12.99 30.96
C LYS A 124 6.83 13.52 30.15
N VAL A 125 7.05 13.75 28.87
CA VAL A 125 6.03 14.26 27.98
C VAL A 125 5.67 13.21 26.94
N LEU A 126 4.37 12.95 26.78
CA LEU A 126 3.81 12.17 25.70
C LEU A 126 3.17 13.13 24.67
N LEU A 127 3.42 12.96 23.40
CA LEU A 127 2.72 13.71 22.36
C LEU A 127 1.36 13.07 22.08
N VAL A 128 0.29 13.83 22.20
CA VAL A 128 -1.08 13.37 21.98
C VAL A 128 -1.67 14.09 20.77
N ASN A 129 -1.91 13.35 19.69
CA ASN A 129 -2.73 13.84 18.60
C ASN A 129 -4.20 13.68 19.02
N ARG A 130 -4.83 14.80 19.37
CA ARG A 130 -6.20 14.87 19.86
C ARG A 130 -7.26 14.72 18.78
N GLY A 131 -6.86 14.74 17.51
CA GLY A 131 -7.76 14.62 16.38
C GLY A 131 -7.59 15.71 15.33
N TRP A 132 -8.57 15.81 14.45
CA TRP A 132 -8.59 16.73 13.33
C TRP A 132 -9.53 17.93 13.57
N ILE A 133 -9.14 19.09 13.06
CA ILE A 133 -9.96 20.30 12.98
C ILE A 133 -9.94 20.86 11.56
N PRO A 134 -11.03 21.52 11.09
CA PRO A 134 -11.09 22.12 9.78
C PRO A 134 -10.08 23.27 9.63
N SER A 135 -9.73 23.55 8.40
CA SER A 135 -8.88 24.70 8.05
C SER A 135 -9.75 25.93 7.79
N ASP A 136 -10.59 26.28 8.79
CA ASP A 136 -11.54 27.39 8.69
C ASP A 136 -10.84 28.73 8.97
N GLY A 137 -10.46 29.42 7.93
CA GLY A 137 -9.93 30.77 8.14
C GLY A 137 -9.37 31.41 6.87
N PRO A 138 -9.46 32.74 6.76
CA PRO A 138 -8.98 33.49 5.62
C PRO A 138 -7.45 33.47 5.48
N SER A 139 -6.73 33.02 6.52
CA SER A 139 -5.26 33.00 6.52
C SER A 139 -4.70 31.71 7.08
N GLN A 140 -3.93 31.00 6.26
CA GLN A 140 -3.15 29.84 6.70
C GLN A 140 -1.91 30.25 7.51
N THR A 141 -1.72 31.53 7.81
CA THR A 141 -0.57 32.06 8.55
C THR A 141 -0.86 32.31 10.03
N THR A 142 -2.12 32.31 10.44
CA THR A 142 -2.52 32.44 11.85
C THR A 142 -2.75 31.06 12.47
N PHE A 143 -2.54 30.95 13.78
CA PHE A 143 -2.89 29.73 14.51
C PHE A 143 -4.43 29.58 14.49
N PRO A 144 -4.96 28.39 14.13
CA PRO A 144 -6.41 28.20 14.07
C PRO A 144 -7.04 28.21 15.47
N LYS A 145 -8.35 28.38 15.54
CA LYS A 145 -9.08 28.20 16.80
C LYS A 145 -9.10 26.72 17.14
N VAL A 146 -8.36 26.32 18.16
CA VAL A 146 -8.32 24.94 18.65
C VAL A 146 -9.20 24.83 19.89
N PRO A 147 -10.11 23.84 19.96
CA PRO A 147 -10.88 23.56 21.17
C PRO A 147 -9.95 23.15 22.32
N ALA A 148 -10.14 23.74 23.50
CA ALA A 148 -9.29 23.49 24.66
C ALA A 148 -9.33 22.02 25.10
N PRO A 149 -8.19 21.45 25.53
CA PRO A 149 -8.16 20.11 26.12
C PRO A 149 -8.84 20.09 27.50
N PRO A 150 -9.22 18.91 28.01
CA PRO A 150 -9.66 18.77 29.39
C PRO A 150 -8.63 19.32 30.37
N SER A 151 -9.11 20.04 31.40
CA SER A 151 -8.26 20.59 32.43
C SER A 151 -8.05 19.59 33.59
N GLY A 152 -6.93 19.73 34.30
CA GLY A 152 -6.57 18.88 35.44
C GLY A 152 -5.97 17.53 35.02
N GLU A 153 -5.92 16.60 35.96
CA GLU A 153 -5.40 15.27 35.75
C GLU A 153 -6.45 14.41 35.04
N VAL A 154 -6.06 13.80 33.93
CA VAL A 154 -6.92 12.94 33.11
C VAL A 154 -6.19 11.66 32.69
N THR A 155 -6.95 10.63 32.38
CA THR A 155 -6.42 9.44 31.70
C THR A 155 -6.82 9.52 30.23
N VAL A 156 -5.84 9.39 29.36
CA VAL A 156 -6.05 9.31 27.90
C VAL A 156 -5.74 7.90 27.41
N GLU A 157 -6.47 7.48 26.40
CA GLU A 157 -6.20 6.26 25.66
C GLU A 157 -5.99 6.61 24.20
N GLY A 158 -5.08 5.91 23.56
CA GLY A 158 -4.80 6.14 22.14
C GLY A 158 -3.92 5.07 21.53
N ARG A 159 -3.84 5.10 20.21
CA ARG A 159 -2.99 4.20 19.44
C ARG A 159 -1.59 4.75 19.32
N LEU A 160 -0.59 3.95 19.70
CA LEU A 160 0.82 4.33 19.60
C LEU A 160 1.24 4.42 18.14
N MET A 161 1.87 5.52 17.78
CA MET A 161 2.29 5.83 16.42
C MET A 161 3.79 6.17 16.40
N PRO A 162 4.54 5.74 15.39
CA PRO A 162 5.93 6.14 15.24
C PRO A 162 6.07 7.62 14.90
N SER A 163 7.20 8.22 15.26
CA SER A 163 7.57 9.56 14.78
C SER A 163 7.56 9.62 13.26
N GLU A 164 6.98 10.68 12.71
CA GLU A 164 6.94 10.92 11.28
C GLU A 164 8.28 11.48 10.79
N THR A 165 8.71 10.97 9.64
CA THR A 165 9.87 11.48 8.91
C THR A 165 9.51 11.67 7.44
N THR A 166 10.22 12.55 6.74
CA THR A 166 10.04 12.72 5.29
C THR A 166 10.26 11.41 4.52
N ALA A 167 11.22 10.61 4.96
CA ALA A 167 11.53 9.32 4.33
C ALA A 167 10.37 8.32 4.45
N ALA A 168 9.70 8.27 5.61
CA ALA A 168 8.62 7.32 5.87
C ALA A 168 7.26 7.79 5.33
N SER A 169 6.99 9.11 5.39
CA SER A 169 5.68 9.68 5.05
C SER A 169 5.61 10.29 3.65
N GLY A 170 6.76 10.59 3.02
CA GLY A 170 6.82 11.38 1.79
C GLY A 170 6.50 12.88 1.98
N ILE A 171 6.08 13.29 3.18
CA ILE A 171 5.73 14.67 3.49
C ILE A 171 7.00 15.49 3.65
N LYS A 172 7.12 16.58 2.89
CA LYS A 172 8.25 17.50 3.01
C LYS A 172 8.14 18.31 4.31
N ASN A 173 9.21 18.30 5.11
CA ASN A 173 9.30 19.16 6.29
C ASN A 173 9.66 20.58 5.84
N LEU A 174 8.68 21.47 5.74
CA LEU A 174 8.86 22.85 5.30
C LEU A 174 9.47 23.68 6.42
N LYS A 175 10.37 24.58 6.05
CA LYS A 175 10.93 25.59 6.94
C LYS A 175 10.13 26.90 6.85
N GLY A 176 10.21 27.73 7.91
CA GLY A 176 9.55 29.04 7.92
C GLY A 176 8.03 28.97 8.04
N LEU A 177 7.53 27.93 8.67
CA LEU A 177 6.11 27.84 9.03
C LEU A 177 5.76 28.90 10.06
N PRO A 178 4.48 29.33 10.13
CA PRO A 178 3.99 30.16 11.22
C PRO A 178 4.21 29.49 12.58
N ASP A 179 4.24 30.30 13.63
CA ASP A 179 4.41 29.82 14.99
C ASP A 179 3.39 28.74 15.36
N ARG A 180 3.82 27.74 16.10
CA ARG A 180 2.99 26.61 16.57
C ARG A 180 2.39 25.76 15.42
N GLN A 181 2.97 25.81 14.22
CA GLN A 181 2.55 25.01 13.08
C GLN A 181 3.69 24.13 12.57
N ILE A 182 3.43 22.84 12.42
CA ILE A 182 4.41 21.85 11.97
C ILE A 182 3.90 21.02 10.81
N MET A 183 4.78 20.32 10.09
CA MET A 183 4.41 19.40 9.01
C MET A 183 4.43 17.92 9.45
N LEU A 184 5.29 17.57 10.41
CA LEU A 184 5.54 16.20 10.81
C LEU A 184 5.47 16.09 12.32
N ILE A 185 4.82 15.05 12.84
CA ILE A 185 4.84 14.72 14.27
C ILE A 185 6.10 13.93 14.56
N ASN A 186 7.11 14.60 15.14
CA ASN A 186 8.39 13.98 15.43
C ASN A 186 8.82 14.24 16.86
N SER A 187 8.86 13.18 17.67
CA SER A 187 9.14 13.29 19.11
C SER A 187 10.52 13.87 19.45
N GLU A 188 11.54 13.64 18.60
CA GLU A 188 12.85 14.25 18.82
C GLU A 188 12.89 15.75 18.53
N GLN A 189 12.12 16.21 17.52
CA GLN A 189 11.99 17.62 17.20
C GLN A 189 11.22 18.34 18.31
N GLU A 190 10.13 17.73 18.79
CA GLU A 190 9.34 18.27 19.89
C GLU A 190 10.11 18.26 21.24
N ALA A 191 10.94 17.24 21.49
CA ALA A 191 11.80 17.23 22.67
C ALA A 191 12.76 18.45 22.71
N ARG A 192 13.31 18.82 21.56
CA ARG A 192 14.16 20.02 21.44
C ARG A 192 13.36 21.33 21.58
N ARG A 193 12.14 21.38 21.03
CA ARG A 193 11.26 22.56 21.11
C ARG A 193 10.80 22.82 22.54
N LEU A 194 10.43 21.75 23.25
CA LEU A 194 9.88 21.79 24.61
C LEU A 194 10.97 21.81 25.69
N ASP A 195 12.22 21.57 25.34
CA ASP A 195 13.33 21.31 26.29
C ASP A 195 12.94 20.25 27.34
N ALA A 196 12.29 19.17 26.89
CA ALA A 196 11.69 18.16 27.74
C ALA A 196 12.03 16.72 27.31
N ARG A 197 11.84 15.78 28.24
CA ARG A 197 12.01 14.35 28.00
C ARG A 197 10.75 13.78 27.34
N VAL A 198 10.69 13.85 26.01
CA VAL A 198 9.55 13.37 25.24
C VAL A 198 9.68 11.87 24.94
N LEU A 199 8.61 11.10 25.16
CA LEU A 199 8.53 9.69 24.79
C LEU A 199 8.62 9.53 23.27
N GLY A 200 9.19 8.41 22.82
CA GLY A 200 9.32 8.10 21.40
C GLY A 200 7.98 7.90 20.73
N GLY A 201 7.80 8.51 19.56
CA GLY A 201 6.53 8.47 18.84
C GLY A 201 5.47 9.43 19.39
N TYR A 202 4.21 9.11 19.18
CA TYR A 202 3.05 9.84 19.69
C TYR A 202 1.84 8.89 19.79
N ILE A 203 0.77 9.32 20.44
CA ILE A 203 -0.50 8.61 20.40
C ILE A 203 -1.54 9.36 19.58
N ALA A 204 -2.33 8.61 18.79
CA ALA A 204 -3.58 9.10 18.23
C ALA A 204 -4.68 8.78 19.24
N GLN A 205 -5.25 9.82 19.86
CA GLN A 205 -6.24 9.68 20.93
C GLN A 205 -7.47 8.93 20.44
N THR A 206 -7.98 7.99 21.24
CA THR A 206 -9.22 7.25 21.02
C THR A 206 -10.23 7.44 22.15
N ALA A 207 -9.74 7.73 23.35
CA ALA A 207 -10.59 8.02 24.51
C ALA A 207 -9.92 9.10 25.41
N PRO A 208 -10.73 9.83 26.21
CA PRO A 208 -12.19 9.81 26.26
C PRO A 208 -12.84 10.31 24.98
N GLU A 209 -14.05 9.83 24.71
CA GLU A 209 -14.84 10.35 23.59
C GLU A 209 -15.07 11.86 23.74
N PRO A 210 -14.94 12.60 22.65
CA PRO A 210 -15.13 14.04 22.66
C PRO A 210 -16.56 14.41 23.07
N LYS A 211 -16.68 15.47 23.88
CA LYS A 211 -17.98 16.06 24.25
C LYS A 211 -17.99 17.53 23.87
N GLY A 212 -18.93 17.92 23.02
CA GLY A 212 -19.07 19.29 22.58
C GLY A 212 -18.11 19.69 21.45
N ASP A 213 -17.63 20.93 21.49
CA ASP A 213 -16.66 21.47 20.51
C ASP A 213 -15.27 20.90 20.81
N THR A 214 -14.88 19.87 20.07
CA THR A 214 -13.61 19.13 20.25
C THR A 214 -13.09 18.69 18.89
N PRO A 215 -11.77 18.45 18.74
CA PRO A 215 -11.25 17.87 17.51
C PRO A 215 -11.92 16.52 17.19
N GLU A 216 -12.17 16.27 15.90
CA GLU A 216 -12.67 14.98 15.40
C GLU A 216 -11.61 13.89 15.62
N LEU A 217 -11.97 12.82 16.34
CA LEU A 217 -11.03 11.72 16.56
C LEU A 217 -10.67 11.03 15.25
N LEU A 218 -9.42 10.62 15.16
CA LEU A 218 -8.95 9.87 14.00
C LEU A 218 -9.56 8.45 14.00
N GLY A 219 -10.19 8.09 12.90
CA GLY A 219 -10.74 6.75 12.68
C GLY A 219 -9.71 5.64 12.84
N ASP A 220 -10.17 4.42 12.86
CA ASP A 220 -9.28 3.25 12.88
C ASP A 220 -8.43 3.19 11.61
N PRO A 221 -7.20 2.69 11.71
CA PRO A 221 -6.36 2.50 10.54
C PRO A 221 -7.07 1.56 9.57
N GLY A 222 -7.28 2.04 8.34
CA GLY A 222 -7.92 1.27 7.27
C GLY A 222 -7.08 0.03 6.92
N LYS A 223 -7.77 -1.06 6.57
CA LYS A 223 -7.14 -2.24 5.99
C LYS A 223 -6.97 -2.03 4.49
N GLU A 224 -5.82 -2.41 3.97
CA GLU A 224 -5.57 -2.38 2.54
C GLU A 224 -6.29 -3.54 1.84
N ASP A 225 -6.94 -3.26 0.70
CA ASP A 225 -7.53 -4.34 -0.11
C ASP A 225 -6.41 -5.16 -0.76
N ALA A 226 -6.19 -6.35 -0.21
CA ALA A 226 -5.23 -7.31 -0.72
C ALA A 226 -5.83 -8.23 -1.80
N ALA A 227 -7.16 -8.42 -1.82
CA ALA A 227 -7.82 -9.39 -2.69
C ALA A 227 -7.61 -9.10 -4.18
N LEU A 228 -7.57 -7.83 -4.56
CA LEU A 228 -7.27 -7.42 -5.94
C LEU A 228 -5.89 -7.91 -6.42
N ASN A 229 -4.86 -7.84 -5.57
CA ASN A 229 -3.54 -8.32 -5.93
C ASN A 229 -3.52 -9.83 -6.16
N TYR A 230 -4.24 -10.59 -5.33
CA TYR A 230 -4.39 -12.03 -5.52
C TYR A 230 -5.10 -12.36 -6.86
N ALA A 231 -6.21 -11.68 -7.15
CA ALA A 231 -6.95 -11.86 -8.40
C ALA A 231 -6.06 -11.57 -9.63
N TYR A 232 -5.26 -10.48 -9.59
CA TYR A 232 -4.31 -10.18 -10.66
C TYR A 232 -3.18 -11.20 -10.77
N ALA A 233 -2.67 -11.76 -9.67
CA ALA A 233 -1.67 -12.81 -9.71
C ALA A 233 -2.19 -14.04 -10.47
N VAL A 234 -3.40 -14.50 -10.11
CA VAL A 234 -4.08 -15.61 -10.79
C VAL A 234 -4.31 -15.29 -12.26
N GLN A 235 -4.78 -14.09 -12.60
CA GLN A 235 -4.99 -13.66 -13.98
C GLN A 235 -3.71 -13.72 -14.81
N TRP A 236 -2.58 -13.22 -14.30
CA TRP A 236 -1.30 -13.27 -15.00
C TRP A 236 -0.82 -14.71 -15.26
N TRP A 237 -1.01 -15.62 -14.30
CA TRP A 237 -0.64 -17.01 -14.46
C TRP A 237 -1.56 -17.73 -15.45
N LEU A 238 -2.86 -17.43 -15.47
CA LEU A 238 -3.80 -17.95 -16.48
C LEU A 238 -3.40 -17.46 -17.89
N PHE A 239 -3.05 -16.20 -18.05
CA PHE A 239 -2.57 -15.67 -19.32
C PHE A 239 -1.26 -16.33 -19.76
N SER A 240 -0.32 -16.54 -18.81
CA SER A 240 0.91 -17.27 -19.08
C SER A 240 0.64 -18.69 -19.60
N ALA A 241 -0.34 -19.38 -19.04
CA ALA A 241 -0.76 -20.72 -19.49
C ALA A 241 -1.51 -20.69 -20.83
N ALA A 242 -2.28 -19.63 -21.10
CA ALA A 242 -3.04 -19.49 -22.35
C ALA A 242 -2.15 -19.26 -23.57
N VAL A 243 -1.00 -18.59 -23.41
CA VAL A 243 -0.09 -18.31 -24.54
C VAL A 243 0.41 -19.56 -25.25
N PRO A 244 1.00 -20.59 -24.57
CA PRO A 244 1.44 -21.80 -25.25
C PRO A 244 0.27 -22.61 -25.82
N VAL A 245 -0.89 -22.61 -25.16
CA VAL A 245 -2.09 -23.28 -25.68
C VAL A 245 -2.54 -22.61 -26.98
N GLY A 246 -2.63 -21.28 -26.99
CA GLY A 246 -2.99 -20.51 -28.19
C GLY A 246 -1.99 -20.72 -29.31
N TRP A 247 -0.68 -20.71 -28.99
CA TRP A 247 0.36 -20.98 -29.98
C TRP A 247 0.20 -22.39 -30.62
N VAL A 248 -0.04 -23.42 -29.81
CA VAL A 248 -0.26 -24.79 -30.30
C VAL A 248 -1.52 -24.88 -31.17
N VAL A 249 -2.60 -24.24 -30.76
CA VAL A 249 -3.87 -24.21 -31.54
C VAL A 249 -3.66 -23.56 -32.91
N LEU A 250 -2.98 -22.41 -32.94
CA LEU A 250 -2.65 -21.70 -34.17
C LEU A 250 -1.74 -22.54 -35.08
N ALA A 251 -0.69 -23.16 -34.52
CA ALA A 251 0.21 -24.02 -35.28
C ALA A 251 -0.50 -25.23 -35.90
N ARG A 252 -1.41 -25.85 -35.14
CA ARG A 252 -2.21 -26.98 -35.65
C ARG A 252 -3.19 -26.55 -36.74
N ARG A 253 -3.81 -25.37 -36.59
CA ARG A 253 -4.70 -24.82 -37.61
C ARG A 253 -3.95 -24.54 -38.89
N GLU A 254 -2.85 -23.83 -38.85
CA GLU A 254 -1.99 -23.51 -39.99
C GLU A 254 -1.49 -24.79 -40.69
N ALA A 255 -1.09 -25.81 -39.93
CA ALA A 255 -0.68 -27.10 -40.50
C ALA A 255 -1.80 -27.80 -41.27
N ARG A 256 -3.03 -27.72 -40.77
CA ARG A 256 -4.23 -28.29 -41.46
C ARG A 256 -4.55 -27.51 -42.72
N ASP A 257 -4.56 -26.20 -42.67
CA ASP A 257 -4.89 -25.34 -43.79
C ASP A 257 -3.89 -25.55 -44.93
N ARG A 258 -2.61 -25.66 -44.63
CA ARG A 258 -1.56 -25.98 -45.62
C ARG A 258 -1.67 -27.40 -46.20
N ALA A 259 -2.01 -28.38 -45.39
CA ALA A 259 -2.23 -29.75 -45.88
C ALA A 259 -3.41 -29.83 -46.82
N GLN A 260 -4.49 -29.09 -46.55
CA GLN A 260 -5.66 -29.02 -47.42
C GLN A 260 -5.34 -28.31 -48.76
N ALA A 261 -4.58 -27.19 -48.69
CA ALA A 261 -4.14 -26.48 -49.89
C ALA A 261 -3.27 -27.37 -50.80
N ALA A 262 -2.31 -28.09 -50.23
CA ALA A 262 -1.45 -29.02 -50.99
C ALA A 262 -2.23 -30.20 -51.60
N ALA A 263 -3.26 -30.70 -50.89
CA ALA A 263 -4.13 -31.76 -51.45
C ALA A 263 -4.97 -31.24 -52.62
N GLY A 264 -5.51 -30.01 -52.52
CA GLY A 264 -6.28 -29.38 -53.60
C GLY A 264 -5.45 -29.11 -54.85
N GLU A 265 -4.20 -28.67 -54.70
CA GLU A 265 -3.25 -28.47 -55.81
C GLU A 265 -2.88 -29.80 -56.49
N ALA A 266 -2.70 -30.88 -55.72
CA ALA A 266 -2.40 -32.18 -56.24
C ALA A 266 -3.58 -32.77 -57.04
N ASP A 267 -4.82 -32.55 -56.65
CA ASP A 267 -6.02 -32.98 -57.35
C ASP A 267 -6.27 -32.14 -58.62
N ALA A 268 -6.03 -30.83 -58.54
CA ALA A 268 -6.11 -29.93 -59.68
C ALA A 268 -5.08 -30.31 -60.80
N SER A 269 -3.85 -30.60 -60.35
CA SER A 269 -2.78 -31.06 -61.29
C SER A 269 -3.06 -32.42 -61.98
N LYS A 270 -3.84 -33.27 -61.30
CA LYS A 270 -4.29 -34.59 -61.96
C LYS A 270 -5.46 -34.42 -62.87
N ALA A 271 -6.25 -33.37 -62.76
CA ALA A 271 -7.43 -33.09 -63.51
C ALA A 271 -7.15 -32.35 -64.85
N GLU A 272 -5.93 -31.84 -65.08
CA GLU A 272 -5.53 -31.14 -66.28
C GLU A 272 -5.18 -32.21 -67.34
N PRO A 273 -6.03 -32.46 -68.37
CA PRO A 273 -5.74 -33.45 -69.46
C PRO A 273 -4.60 -32.93 -70.31
N ALA A 274 -3.64 -33.82 -70.65
CA ALA A 274 -2.62 -33.56 -71.64
C ALA A 274 -3.24 -33.08 -72.90
N ALA A 275 -3.19 -31.78 -73.18
CA ALA A 275 -3.54 -31.23 -74.50
C ALA A 275 -2.43 -31.65 -75.48
N VAL A 276 -2.76 -32.57 -76.37
CA VAL A 276 -1.98 -32.96 -77.54
C VAL A 276 -2.26 -31.98 -78.65
#